data_c8c54edaa2c3c1d99540043af439a5d2
#
_entry.id   c8c54edaa2c3c1d99540043af439a5d2
#
_cell.length_a   1.000
_cell.length_b   1.000
_cell.length_c   1.000
_cell.angle_alpha   90.00
_cell.angle_beta   90.00
_cell.angle_gamma   90.00
#
_symmetry.space_group_name_H-M   'P 1'
#
loop_
_entity.id
_entity.type
_entity.pdbx_description
1 polymer ?
#
loop_
_entity_poly.entity_id
_entity_poly.type
_entity_poly.pdbx_seq_one_letter_code
_entity_poly.pdbx_strand_id
1 'polypeptide(L)'
;MNLEEKIEIVEEILKDKKVAIGFSGGADSTLIAYLSSKVAKDTLAITIDNHLLPTGFVENTQKLSKSFGIKHEIIDIDFYKKEYFLSNDSKRCYNCRNLMYSEIEKLAQKEGFDFICDGNNISDLVIDRPGILVTYKKGFNTPFIEAKLTSKEIHEYLNKNDIPYSRSTTCLATRIPTNTKTTEEKIKRIRDCEDYIYNNTNCEIVKVRDLGKFGICEVDNINEIIKEDRFKLINNKLKQRGFKKVALNLSPIDDDEYIVIEYDNESFKYKLPFTINIENTKKQFENEKFIDIKDRIDTEKTTIFEDGLIIGRGFKNYEDALFNFMEILPKLRRNISD
;
A
#
# COMPACT_ATOMS: atom_id res chain seq x y z
N MET A 1 6.19 -7.18 -21.78
CA MET A 1 6.92 -7.97 -20.76
C MET A 1 5.94 -8.91 -20.08
N ASN A 2 6.30 -10.17 -19.96
CA ASN A 2 5.55 -11.14 -19.16
C ASN A 2 5.97 -11.05 -17.67
N LEU A 3 5.30 -11.79 -16.80
CA LEU A 3 5.56 -11.74 -15.34
C LEU A 3 6.99 -12.18 -15.01
N GLU A 4 7.48 -13.25 -15.61
CA GLU A 4 8.81 -13.78 -15.37
C GLU A 4 9.90 -12.78 -15.75
N GLU A 5 9.80 -12.10 -16.89
CA GLU A 5 10.72 -11.04 -17.31
C GLU A 5 10.75 -9.86 -16.32
N LYS A 6 9.59 -9.50 -15.76
CA LYS A 6 9.51 -8.45 -14.72
C LYS A 6 10.18 -8.87 -13.42
N ILE A 7 10.02 -10.13 -13.01
CA ILE A 7 10.69 -10.68 -11.84
C ILE A 7 12.22 -10.70 -12.03
N GLU A 8 12.71 -11.11 -13.20
CA GLU A 8 14.14 -11.07 -13.54
C GLU A 8 14.72 -9.65 -13.42
N ILE A 9 13.98 -8.63 -13.84
CA ILE A 9 14.38 -7.22 -13.66
C ILE A 9 14.52 -6.89 -12.17
N VAL A 10 13.56 -7.30 -11.33
CA VAL A 10 13.63 -7.07 -9.87
C VAL A 10 14.85 -7.78 -9.28
N GLU A 11 15.08 -9.04 -9.65
CA GLU A 11 16.24 -9.81 -9.19
C GLU A 11 17.56 -9.15 -9.58
N GLU A 12 17.69 -8.64 -10.81
CA GLU A 12 18.91 -7.94 -11.25
C GLU A 12 19.12 -6.60 -10.51
N ILE A 13 18.03 -5.87 -10.18
CA ILE A 13 18.09 -4.67 -9.33
C ILE A 13 18.61 -5.00 -7.93
N LEU A 14 18.24 -6.13 -7.35
CA LEU A 14 18.59 -6.52 -5.97
C LEU A 14 19.94 -7.24 -5.88
N LYS A 15 20.41 -7.82 -6.97
CA LYS A 15 21.57 -8.71 -7.03
C LYS A 15 22.82 -8.07 -6.46
N ASP A 16 23.55 -8.87 -5.67
CA ASP A 16 24.84 -8.54 -5.05
C ASP A 16 24.83 -7.31 -4.11
N LYS A 17 23.66 -6.76 -3.80
CA LYS A 17 23.48 -5.61 -2.89
C LYS A 17 23.23 -6.06 -1.45
N LYS A 18 23.53 -5.17 -0.51
CA LYS A 18 23.03 -5.26 0.86
C LYS A 18 21.70 -4.54 0.95
N VAL A 19 20.62 -5.30 0.96
CA VAL A 19 19.26 -4.81 0.83
C VAL A 19 18.56 -4.67 2.18
N ALA A 20 18.16 -3.48 2.56
CA ALA A 20 17.25 -3.24 3.70
C ALA A 20 15.82 -2.98 3.20
N ILE A 21 14.85 -3.64 3.82
CA ILE A 21 13.46 -3.63 3.37
C ILE A 21 12.54 -3.16 4.48
N GLY A 22 11.67 -2.17 4.21
CA GLY A 22 10.51 -1.90 5.07
C GLY A 22 9.52 -3.07 4.99
N PHE A 23 9.51 -3.92 6.02
CA PHE A 23 8.85 -5.23 5.99
C PHE A 23 7.57 -5.26 6.81
N SER A 24 6.44 -5.46 6.15
CA SER A 24 5.12 -5.60 6.77
C SER A 24 4.56 -7.01 6.73
N GLY A 25 5.20 -7.92 6.00
CA GLY A 25 4.68 -9.28 5.78
C GLY A 25 3.48 -9.35 4.82
N GLY A 26 3.00 -8.22 4.29
CA GLY A 26 2.02 -8.18 3.20
C GLY A 26 2.65 -8.62 1.88
N ALA A 27 1.82 -8.89 0.85
CA ALA A 27 2.26 -9.47 -0.43
C ALA A 27 3.50 -8.77 -1.01
N ASP A 28 3.46 -7.45 -1.15
CA ASP A 28 4.54 -6.68 -1.77
C ASP A 28 5.86 -6.81 -1.01
N SER A 29 5.84 -6.52 0.30
CA SER A 29 7.06 -6.59 1.12
C SER A 29 7.58 -8.02 1.27
N THR A 30 6.69 -9.02 1.20
CA THR A 30 7.06 -10.44 1.22
C THR A 30 7.75 -10.85 -0.06
N LEU A 31 7.22 -10.45 -1.22
CA LEU A 31 7.85 -10.78 -2.49
C LEU A 31 9.24 -10.17 -2.61
N ILE A 32 9.42 -8.89 -2.24
CA ILE A 32 10.74 -8.26 -2.31
C ILE A 32 11.73 -8.90 -1.33
N ALA A 33 11.29 -9.29 -0.12
CA ALA A 33 12.11 -10.00 0.85
C ALA A 33 12.51 -11.39 0.35
N TYR A 34 11.59 -12.13 -0.26
CA TYR A 34 11.83 -13.43 -0.85
C TYR A 34 12.84 -13.35 -2.01
N LEU A 35 12.64 -12.44 -2.97
CA LEU A 35 13.58 -12.26 -4.08
C LEU A 35 14.96 -11.82 -3.57
N SER A 36 15.02 -10.86 -2.64
CA SER A 36 16.29 -10.43 -2.02
C SER A 36 17.01 -11.60 -1.35
N SER A 37 16.29 -12.49 -0.67
CA SER A 37 16.91 -13.66 -0.01
C SER A 37 17.62 -14.59 -0.99
N LYS A 38 17.27 -14.54 -2.28
CA LYS A 38 17.85 -15.41 -3.31
C LYS A 38 19.07 -14.79 -4.01
N VAL A 39 19.02 -13.47 -4.26
CA VAL A 39 20.01 -12.83 -5.17
C VAL A 39 20.85 -11.73 -4.50
N ALA A 40 20.40 -11.19 -3.38
CA ALA A 40 21.12 -10.13 -2.68
C ALA A 40 22.34 -10.72 -1.91
N LYS A 41 23.35 -9.89 -1.69
CA LYS A 41 24.51 -10.25 -0.88
C LYS A 41 24.15 -10.45 0.60
N ASP A 42 23.26 -9.61 1.12
CA ASP A 42 22.69 -9.69 2.47
C ASP A 42 21.34 -9.01 2.47
N THR A 43 20.41 -9.47 3.31
CA THR A 43 19.05 -8.94 3.40
C THR A 43 18.67 -8.66 4.85
N LEU A 44 18.17 -7.44 5.11
CA LEU A 44 17.68 -7.00 6.40
C LEU A 44 16.20 -6.58 6.27
N ALA A 45 15.30 -7.35 6.82
CA ALA A 45 13.90 -6.99 6.97
C ALA A 45 13.73 -6.09 8.22
N ILE A 46 13.07 -4.93 8.09
CA ILE A 46 12.83 -4.01 9.19
C ILE A 46 11.34 -3.80 9.34
N THR A 47 10.78 -4.23 10.46
CA THR A 47 9.37 -4.05 10.81
C THR A 47 9.22 -2.93 11.83
N ILE A 48 8.25 -2.04 11.60
CA ILE A 48 7.87 -1.04 12.59
C ILE A 48 6.66 -1.55 13.37
N ASP A 49 6.80 -1.77 14.66
CA ASP A 49 5.66 -1.92 15.56
C ASP A 49 5.25 -0.54 16.06
N ASN A 50 4.11 -0.07 15.59
CA ASN A 50 3.56 1.24 15.95
C ASN A 50 2.36 1.15 16.89
N HIS A 51 2.09 -0.03 17.45
CA HIS A 51 0.96 -0.35 18.33
C HIS A 51 -0.46 -0.21 17.71
N LEU A 52 -0.53 0.04 16.39
CA LEU A 52 -1.77 0.29 15.65
C LEU A 52 -2.10 -0.81 14.65
N LEU A 53 -1.38 -1.90 14.74
CA LEU A 53 -1.49 -3.03 13.81
C LEU A 53 -2.45 -4.11 14.36
N PRO A 54 -3.02 -4.94 13.50
CA PRO A 54 -3.80 -6.10 13.92
C PRO A 54 -3.00 -7.06 14.81
N THR A 55 -3.71 -7.86 15.57
CA THR A 55 -3.11 -8.92 16.41
C THR A 55 -2.32 -9.91 15.57
N GLY A 56 -1.15 -10.33 16.07
CA GLY A 56 -0.29 -11.31 15.39
C GLY A 56 0.57 -10.75 14.26
N PHE A 57 0.51 -9.44 14.00
CA PHE A 57 1.26 -8.80 12.92
C PHE A 57 2.78 -9.00 13.07
N VAL A 58 3.34 -8.67 14.24
CA VAL A 58 4.78 -8.79 14.51
C VAL A 58 5.23 -10.24 14.47
N GLU A 59 4.50 -11.13 15.11
CA GLU A 59 4.77 -12.57 15.12
C GLU A 59 4.79 -13.15 13.71
N ASN A 60 3.92 -12.65 12.84
CA ASN A 60 3.86 -13.11 11.46
C ASN A 60 5.05 -12.63 10.64
N THR A 61 5.46 -11.35 10.80
CA THR A 61 6.69 -10.86 10.14
C THR A 61 7.94 -11.64 10.59
N GLN A 62 8.03 -12.00 11.88
CA GLN A 62 9.11 -12.86 12.41
C GLN A 62 9.11 -14.27 11.79
N LYS A 63 7.93 -14.88 11.63
CA LYS A 63 7.82 -16.21 11.00
C LYS A 63 8.25 -16.18 9.54
N LEU A 64 7.78 -15.17 8.78
CA LEU A 64 8.11 -15.02 7.35
C LEU A 64 9.60 -14.76 7.15
N SER A 65 10.19 -13.81 7.87
CA SER A 65 11.62 -13.51 7.74
C SER A 65 12.50 -14.72 8.09
N LYS A 66 12.10 -15.48 9.12
CA LYS A 66 12.78 -16.74 9.49
C LYS A 66 12.66 -17.79 8.39
N SER A 67 11.50 -17.91 7.72
CA SER A 67 11.33 -18.89 6.63
C SER A 67 12.18 -18.57 5.42
N PHE A 68 12.51 -17.30 5.19
CA PHE A 68 13.41 -16.87 4.12
C PHE A 68 14.88 -16.85 4.52
N GLY A 69 15.20 -17.12 5.81
CA GLY A 69 16.57 -17.11 6.33
C GLY A 69 17.24 -15.74 6.34
N ILE A 70 16.47 -14.66 6.39
CA ILE A 70 16.96 -13.28 6.38
C ILE A 70 17.00 -12.67 7.79
N LYS A 71 17.87 -11.67 7.98
CA LYS A 71 17.90 -10.90 9.23
C LYS A 71 16.60 -10.12 9.39
N HIS A 72 16.11 -10.02 10.63
CA HIS A 72 14.91 -9.27 10.93
C HIS A 72 15.09 -8.43 12.19
N GLU A 73 14.79 -7.15 12.07
CA GLU A 73 14.79 -6.19 13.17
C GLU A 73 13.42 -5.55 13.35
N ILE A 74 13.03 -5.31 14.59
CA ILE A 74 11.77 -4.69 14.95
C ILE A 74 12.07 -3.38 15.65
N ILE A 75 11.50 -2.28 15.14
CA ILE A 75 11.58 -0.96 15.75
C ILE A 75 10.24 -0.66 16.40
N ASP A 76 10.26 -0.50 17.72
CA ASP A 76 9.08 -0.10 18.50
C ASP A 76 8.92 1.43 18.47
N ILE A 77 7.75 1.92 18.05
CA ILE A 77 7.42 3.34 18.04
C ILE A 77 6.02 3.56 18.58
N ASP A 78 5.92 4.08 19.80
CA ASP A 78 4.65 4.43 20.40
C ASP A 78 4.02 5.67 19.73
N PHE A 79 3.10 5.43 18.77
CA PHE A 79 2.39 6.50 18.07
C PHE A 79 1.36 7.23 18.95
N TYR A 80 0.92 6.65 20.05
CA TYR A 80 0.02 7.35 20.98
C TYR A 80 0.69 8.54 21.68
N LYS A 81 2.02 8.61 21.67
CA LYS A 81 2.80 9.78 22.15
C LYS A 81 2.98 10.88 21.10
N LYS A 82 2.39 10.73 19.91
CA LYS A 82 2.55 11.69 18.79
C LYS A 82 1.23 12.44 18.54
N GLU A 83 1.18 13.72 18.90
CA GLU A 83 -0.03 14.55 18.80
C GLU A 83 -0.55 14.64 17.33
N TYR A 84 0.35 14.82 16.36
CA TYR A 84 -0.01 14.83 14.93
C TYR A 84 -0.66 13.53 14.45
N PHE A 85 -0.40 12.41 15.12
CA PHE A 85 -1.08 11.15 14.84
C PHE A 85 -2.47 11.11 15.50
N LEU A 86 -2.57 11.57 16.74
CA LEU A 86 -3.82 11.53 17.50
C LEU A 86 -4.88 12.46 16.89
N SER A 87 -4.50 13.57 16.26
CA SER A 87 -5.42 14.47 15.55
C SER A 87 -6.13 13.80 14.39
N ASN A 88 -5.49 12.80 13.76
CA ASN A 88 -6.04 12.02 12.66
C ASN A 88 -6.45 12.89 11.46
N ASP A 89 -5.66 13.90 11.13
CA ASP A 89 -5.86 14.76 9.98
C ASP A 89 -5.51 14.07 8.64
N SER A 90 -5.74 14.75 7.54
CA SER A 90 -5.43 14.27 6.19
C SER A 90 -3.94 13.95 5.99
N LYS A 91 -3.04 14.59 6.74
CA LYS A 91 -1.58 14.41 6.68
C LYS A 91 -1.07 13.27 7.59
N ARG A 92 -1.96 12.63 8.39
CA ARG A 92 -1.58 11.55 9.31
C ARG A 92 -0.72 10.48 8.63
N CYS A 93 -1.18 9.92 7.50
CA CYS A 93 -0.47 8.82 6.82
C CYS A 93 0.89 9.26 6.27
N TYR A 94 0.99 10.48 5.74
CA TYR A 94 2.25 11.07 5.31
C TYR A 94 3.24 11.22 6.47
N ASN A 95 2.79 11.82 7.59
CA ASN A 95 3.62 12.03 8.78
C ASN A 95 4.06 10.71 9.41
N CYS A 96 3.15 9.73 9.52
CA CYS A 96 3.47 8.38 10.01
C CYS A 96 4.54 7.73 9.15
N ARG A 97 4.36 7.71 7.82
CA ARG A 97 5.33 7.10 6.91
C ARG A 97 6.67 7.80 6.94
N ASN A 98 6.69 9.13 7.01
CA ASN A 98 7.93 9.89 7.11
C ASN A 98 8.73 9.54 8.39
N LEU A 99 8.06 9.36 9.54
CA LEU A 99 8.72 8.91 10.76
C LEU A 99 9.23 7.48 10.61
N MET A 100 8.39 6.54 10.19
CA MET A 100 8.76 5.14 10.03
C MET A 100 9.96 4.98 9.08
N TYR A 101 9.94 5.66 7.94
CA TYR A 101 11.04 5.59 6.96
C TYR A 101 12.33 6.24 7.48
N SER A 102 12.23 7.29 8.29
CA SER A 102 13.42 7.85 8.95
C SER A 102 14.06 6.86 9.92
N GLU A 103 13.29 6.09 10.65
CA GLU A 103 13.83 5.08 11.58
C GLU A 103 14.37 3.86 10.83
N ILE A 104 13.71 3.43 9.74
CA ILE A 104 14.22 2.38 8.84
C ILE A 104 15.59 2.80 8.27
N GLU A 105 15.68 4.02 7.73
CA GLU A 105 16.91 4.58 7.15
C GLU A 105 18.07 4.59 8.17
N LYS A 106 17.81 5.08 9.38
CA LYS A 106 18.81 5.12 10.46
C LYS A 106 19.32 3.72 10.83
N LEU A 107 18.41 2.75 10.97
CA LEU A 107 18.80 1.39 11.32
C LEU A 107 19.56 0.72 10.18
N ALA A 108 19.09 0.84 8.95
CA ALA A 108 19.75 0.30 7.77
C ALA A 108 21.19 0.82 7.64
N GLN A 109 21.39 2.13 7.77
CA GLN A 109 22.72 2.75 7.72
C GLN A 109 23.62 2.27 8.86
N LYS A 110 23.09 2.17 10.09
CA LYS A 110 23.83 1.64 11.25
C LYS A 110 24.32 0.22 11.03
N GLU A 111 23.50 -0.62 10.40
CA GLU A 111 23.82 -2.04 10.10
C GLU A 111 24.63 -2.20 8.79
N GLY A 112 24.96 -1.09 8.11
CA GLY A 112 25.77 -1.09 6.90
C GLY A 112 25.04 -1.56 5.64
N PHE A 113 23.72 -1.30 5.56
CA PHE A 113 22.88 -1.51 4.39
C PHE A 113 22.64 -0.18 3.70
N ASP A 114 23.06 -0.08 2.45
CA ASP A 114 23.01 1.14 1.64
C ASP A 114 21.90 1.12 0.59
N PHE A 115 21.41 -0.06 0.21
CA PHE A 115 20.27 -0.20 -0.69
C PHE A 115 18.98 -0.40 0.10
N ILE A 116 18.27 0.71 0.35
CA ILE A 116 17.01 0.67 1.10
C ILE A 116 15.86 0.71 0.10
N CYS A 117 14.91 -0.21 0.23
CA CYS A 117 13.76 -0.31 -0.64
C CYS A 117 12.45 -0.59 0.11
N ASP A 118 11.36 -0.37 -0.58
CA ASP A 118 10.02 -0.76 -0.16
C ASP A 118 9.29 -1.54 -1.26
N GLY A 119 8.15 -2.12 -0.91
CA GLY A 119 7.31 -2.91 -1.81
C GLY A 119 6.31 -2.08 -2.62
N ASN A 120 6.48 -0.76 -2.78
CA ASN A 120 5.56 -0.01 -3.63
C ASN A 120 5.61 -0.54 -5.07
N ASN A 121 4.44 -0.71 -5.66
CA ASN A 121 4.24 -1.22 -7.02
C ASN A 121 3.45 -0.21 -7.88
N ILE A 122 3.21 -0.54 -9.15
CA ILE A 122 2.52 0.38 -10.09
C ILE A 122 1.08 0.67 -9.64
N SER A 123 0.37 -0.31 -9.05
CA SER A 123 -1.00 -0.11 -8.57
C SER A 123 -1.08 0.94 -7.44
N ASP A 124 -0.04 1.09 -6.62
CA ASP A 124 0.03 2.12 -5.58
C ASP A 124 0.03 3.56 -6.13
N LEU A 125 0.41 3.73 -7.39
CA LEU A 125 0.51 5.03 -8.03
C LEU A 125 -0.84 5.59 -8.53
N VAL A 126 -1.84 4.73 -8.68
CA VAL A 126 -3.18 5.13 -9.15
C VAL A 126 -4.19 5.34 -8.03
N ILE A 127 -3.84 5.03 -6.78
CA ILE A 127 -4.70 5.18 -5.62
C ILE A 127 -4.33 6.39 -4.76
N ASP A 128 -5.25 6.81 -3.90
CA ASP A 128 -5.02 7.95 -3.00
C ASP A 128 -4.11 7.57 -1.81
N ARG A 129 -2.81 7.45 -2.07
CA ARG A 129 -1.76 7.16 -1.08
C ARG A 129 -0.73 8.29 -0.96
N PRO A 130 -0.97 9.36 -0.19
CA PRO A 130 -0.02 10.47 -0.05
C PRO A 130 1.34 10.03 0.53
N GLY A 131 1.40 8.89 1.19
CA GLY A 131 2.64 8.31 1.70
C GLY A 131 3.70 8.01 0.64
N ILE A 132 3.35 7.80 -0.64
CA ILE A 132 4.30 7.56 -1.72
C ILE A 132 5.30 8.71 -1.89
N LEU A 133 4.90 9.93 -1.59
CA LEU A 133 5.79 11.10 -1.64
C LEU A 133 6.96 10.98 -0.65
N VAL A 134 6.79 10.25 0.44
CA VAL A 134 7.87 9.99 1.40
C VAL A 134 8.92 9.08 0.80
N THR A 135 8.50 8.04 0.04
CA THR A 135 9.41 7.15 -0.68
C THR A 135 10.33 7.94 -1.60
N TYR A 136 9.76 8.81 -2.43
CA TYR A 136 10.53 9.67 -3.32
C TYR A 136 11.44 10.67 -2.57
N LYS A 137 10.91 11.31 -1.54
CA LYS A 137 11.67 12.28 -0.72
C LYS A 137 12.86 11.66 -0.01
N LYS A 138 12.73 10.41 0.43
CA LYS A 138 13.77 9.66 1.12
C LYS A 138 14.73 8.94 0.17
N GLY A 139 14.40 8.88 -1.12
CA GLY A 139 15.21 8.16 -2.09
C GLY A 139 15.22 6.64 -1.88
N PHE A 140 14.14 6.08 -1.31
CA PHE A 140 14.00 4.63 -1.22
C PHE A 140 13.81 4.05 -2.62
N ASN A 141 14.52 2.98 -2.91
CA ASN A 141 14.37 2.27 -4.18
C ASN A 141 13.02 1.57 -4.26
N THR A 142 12.47 1.50 -5.45
CA THR A 142 11.16 0.91 -5.72
C THR A 142 11.25 -0.13 -6.86
N PRO A 143 11.88 -1.30 -6.63
CA PRO A 143 12.16 -2.27 -7.68
C PRO A 143 10.91 -2.72 -8.45
N PHE A 144 9.76 -2.81 -7.80
CA PHE A 144 8.51 -3.19 -8.44
C PHE A 144 7.96 -2.11 -9.38
N ILE A 145 8.13 -0.83 -9.03
CA ILE A 145 7.78 0.27 -9.93
C ILE A 145 8.69 0.27 -11.15
N GLU A 146 10.00 0.05 -10.96
CA GLU A 146 10.98 -0.01 -12.05
C GLU A 146 10.68 -1.17 -13.01
N ALA A 147 10.32 -2.34 -12.47
CA ALA A 147 9.91 -3.50 -13.26
C ALA A 147 8.46 -3.43 -13.78
N LYS A 148 7.70 -2.39 -13.47
CA LYS A 148 6.27 -2.24 -13.80
C LYS A 148 5.39 -3.40 -13.31
N LEU A 149 5.70 -3.94 -12.13
CA LEU A 149 4.87 -4.93 -11.48
C LEU A 149 3.62 -4.29 -10.87
N THR A 150 2.49 -4.92 -11.05
CA THR A 150 1.20 -4.57 -10.43
C THR A 150 0.93 -5.43 -9.20
N SER A 151 0.02 -5.00 -8.32
CA SER A 151 -0.42 -5.80 -7.16
C SER A 151 -0.92 -7.18 -7.57
N LYS A 152 -1.71 -7.26 -8.65
CA LYS A 152 -2.21 -8.53 -9.21
C LYS A 152 -1.09 -9.49 -9.58
N GLU A 153 -0.08 -9.02 -10.31
CA GLU A 153 1.06 -9.83 -10.74
C GLU A 153 1.90 -10.31 -9.54
N ILE A 154 2.02 -9.49 -8.50
CA ILE A 154 2.68 -9.87 -7.24
C ILE A 154 1.92 -11.03 -6.56
N HIS A 155 0.60 -10.92 -6.42
CA HIS A 155 -0.23 -11.99 -5.86
C HIS A 155 -0.17 -13.26 -6.72
N GLU A 156 -0.21 -13.13 -8.06
CA GLU A 156 -0.09 -14.26 -8.98
C GLU A 156 1.24 -15.00 -8.78
N TYR A 157 2.36 -14.26 -8.68
CA TYR A 157 3.67 -14.87 -8.47
C TYR A 157 3.79 -15.58 -7.12
N LEU A 158 3.32 -14.93 -6.04
CA LEU A 158 3.35 -15.51 -4.69
C LEU A 158 2.52 -16.80 -4.63
N ASN A 159 1.30 -16.78 -5.17
CA ASN A 159 0.40 -17.93 -5.17
C ASN A 159 0.94 -19.08 -6.05
N LYS A 160 1.48 -18.77 -7.23
CA LYS A 160 2.10 -19.77 -8.13
C LYS A 160 3.29 -20.49 -7.53
N ASN A 161 4.01 -19.82 -6.64
CA ASN A 161 5.21 -20.36 -5.99
C ASN A 161 4.97 -20.80 -4.53
N ASP A 162 3.73 -20.88 -4.07
CA ASP A 162 3.34 -21.25 -2.70
C ASP A 162 4.08 -20.44 -1.62
N ILE A 163 4.34 -19.14 -1.89
CA ILE A 163 5.01 -18.25 -0.94
C ILE A 163 3.96 -17.67 0.02
N PRO A 164 4.05 -17.96 1.31
CA PRO A 164 3.09 -17.45 2.28
C PRO A 164 3.29 -15.94 2.51
N TYR A 165 2.20 -15.22 2.65
CA TYR A 165 2.20 -13.80 3.01
C TYR A 165 0.98 -13.47 3.88
N SER A 166 1.03 -12.34 4.60
CA SER A 166 -0.14 -11.82 5.30
C SER A 166 -1.05 -11.12 4.30
N ARG A 167 -2.34 -11.36 4.38
CA ARG A 167 -3.29 -10.56 3.62
C ARG A 167 -3.25 -9.10 4.08
N SER A 168 -3.69 -8.22 3.18
CA SER A 168 -3.61 -6.76 3.36
C SER A 168 -4.11 -6.30 4.73
N THR A 169 -3.20 -5.82 5.54
CA THR A 169 -3.48 -5.25 6.86
C THR A 169 -3.11 -3.78 6.88
N THR A 170 -4.09 -2.94 6.63
CA THR A 170 -3.90 -1.51 6.84
C THR A 170 -3.96 -1.20 8.34
N CYS A 171 -3.22 -0.16 8.78
CA CYS A 171 -3.23 0.34 10.15
C CYS A 171 -4.67 0.54 10.68
N LEU A 172 -4.96 0.09 11.90
CA LEU A 172 -6.31 0.17 12.52
C LEU A 172 -6.84 1.60 12.62
N ALA A 173 -5.95 2.61 12.64
CA ALA A 173 -6.39 4.01 12.61
C ALA A 173 -7.12 4.40 11.31
N THR A 174 -6.96 3.64 10.23
CA THR A 174 -7.72 3.86 8.99
C THR A 174 -9.21 3.51 9.12
N ARG A 175 -9.60 2.86 10.20
CA ARG A 175 -11.00 2.55 10.54
C ARG A 175 -11.74 3.72 11.15
N ILE A 176 -11.02 4.78 11.52
CA ILE A 176 -11.55 5.99 12.17
C ILE A 176 -11.62 7.10 11.11
N PRO A 177 -12.74 7.80 10.97
CA PRO A 177 -12.87 8.90 10.01
C PRO A 177 -11.81 9.97 10.20
N THR A 178 -11.31 10.52 9.10
CA THR A 178 -10.39 11.67 9.11
C THR A 178 -10.97 12.81 9.94
N ASN A 179 -10.11 13.57 10.63
CA ASN A 179 -10.48 14.64 11.57
C ASN A 179 -11.26 14.16 12.83
N THR A 180 -11.28 12.84 13.06
CA THR A 180 -11.81 12.28 14.31
C THR A 180 -10.64 11.73 15.13
N LYS A 181 -10.47 12.24 16.35
CA LYS A 181 -9.34 11.87 17.22
C LYS A 181 -9.18 10.36 17.36
N THR A 182 -7.97 9.88 17.10
CA THR A 182 -7.55 8.49 17.35
C THR A 182 -7.19 8.34 18.83
N THR A 183 -7.72 7.33 19.49
CA THR A 183 -7.39 7.01 20.89
C THR A 183 -7.08 5.54 21.03
N GLU A 184 -6.30 5.17 22.05
CA GLU A 184 -5.98 3.78 22.36
C GLU A 184 -7.26 2.95 22.57
N GLU A 185 -8.27 3.51 23.23
CA GLU A 185 -9.56 2.87 23.46
C GLU A 185 -10.27 2.51 22.14
N LYS A 186 -10.30 3.44 21.17
CA LYS A 186 -10.90 3.17 19.85
C LYS A 186 -10.13 2.09 19.10
N ILE A 187 -8.80 2.17 19.08
CA ILE A 187 -7.96 1.16 18.42
C ILE A 187 -8.16 -0.21 19.06
N LYS A 188 -8.17 -0.30 20.39
CA LYS A 188 -8.45 -1.55 21.11
C LYS A 188 -9.83 -2.08 20.77
N ARG A 189 -10.86 -1.22 20.76
CA ARG A 189 -12.23 -1.60 20.41
C ARG A 189 -12.30 -2.17 18.99
N ILE A 190 -11.67 -1.52 18.01
CA ILE A 190 -11.61 -1.98 16.62
C ILE A 190 -10.90 -3.34 16.58
N ARG A 191 -9.72 -3.45 17.16
CA ARG A 191 -8.92 -4.70 17.18
C ARG A 191 -9.72 -5.85 17.76
N ASP A 192 -10.32 -5.68 18.95
CA ASP A 192 -11.13 -6.70 19.61
C ASP A 192 -12.35 -7.15 18.76
N CYS A 193 -12.91 -6.25 17.95
CA CYS A 193 -14.03 -6.58 17.05
C CYS A 193 -13.53 -7.32 15.79
N GLU A 194 -12.46 -6.84 15.17
CA GLU A 194 -11.87 -7.48 14.00
C GLU A 194 -11.37 -8.90 14.35
N ASP A 195 -10.65 -9.06 15.46
CA ASP A 195 -10.20 -10.36 15.96
C ASP A 195 -11.36 -11.32 16.21
N TYR A 196 -12.45 -10.84 16.81
CA TYR A 196 -13.61 -11.68 17.05
C TYR A 196 -14.24 -12.18 15.76
N ILE A 197 -14.43 -11.31 14.78
CA ILE A 197 -15.01 -11.71 13.49
C ILE A 197 -14.06 -12.69 12.78
N TYR A 198 -12.79 -12.37 12.69
CA TYR A 198 -11.78 -13.20 12.07
C TYR A 198 -11.73 -14.62 12.67
N ASN A 199 -11.73 -14.74 14.00
CA ASN A 199 -11.65 -16.02 14.69
C ASN A 199 -12.95 -16.83 14.66
N ASN A 200 -14.09 -16.25 14.24
CA ASN A 200 -15.40 -16.93 14.23
C ASN A 200 -16.01 -17.04 12.83
N THR A 201 -15.24 -16.68 11.79
CA THR A 201 -15.67 -16.77 10.39
C THR A 201 -14.51 -17.30 9.55
N ASN A 202 -14.76 -17.62 8.28
CA ASN A 202 -13.73 -17.91 7.31
C ASN A 202 -13.44 -16.67 6.43
N CYS A 203 -13.69 -15.46 6.95
CA CYS A 203 -13.28 -14.23 6.29
C CYS A 203 -11.77 -14.09 6.42
N GLU A 204 -11.13 -13.74 5.32
CA GLU A 204 -9.68 -13.50 5.27
C GLU A 204 -9.33 -12.03 5.48
N ILE A 205 -10.29 -11.15 5.16
CA ILE A 205 -10.17 -9.71 5.38
C ILE A 205 -11.36 -9.23 6.20
N VAL A 206 -11.08 -8.59 7.32
CA VAL A 206 -12.07 -8.01 8.21
C VAL A 206 -11.66 -6.57 8.55
N LYS A 207 -12.59 -5.64 8.37
CA LYS A 207 -12.40 -4.23 8.76
C LYS A 207 -13.65 -3.75 9.52
N VAL A 208 -13.47 -3.18 10.71
CA VAL A 208 -14.56 -2.60 11.51
C VAL A 208 -14.38 -1.09 11.58
N ARG A 209 -15.17 -0.35 10.79
CA ARG A 209 -15.16 1.12 10.82
C ARG A 209 -15.81 1.65 12.09
N ASP A 210 -15.12 2.55 12.76
CA ASP A 210 -15.55 3.18 14.01
C ASP A 210 -16.05 4.61 13.76
N LEU A 211 -17.37 4.77 13.65
CA LEU A 211 -18.04 6.05 13.52
C LEU A 211 -18.62 6.51 14.90
N GLY A 212 -17.89 6.26 15.98
CA GLY A 212 -18.31 6.56 17.34
C GLY A 212 -19.30 5.54 17.90
N LYS A 213 -20.58 5.86 17.89
CA LYS A 213 -21.64 4.92 18.35
C LYS A 213 -22.11 3.97 17.25
N PHE A 214 -21.63 4.12 16.03
CA PHE A 214 -22.02 3.33 14.88
C PHE A 214 -20.79 2.59 14.34
N GLY A 215 -20.89 1.26 14.24
CA GLY A 215 -19.86 0.41 13.66
C GLY A 215 -20.30 -0.13 12.31
N ILE A 216 -19.40 -0.15 11.31
CA ILE A 216 -19.64 -0.82 10.04
C ILE A 216 -18.67 -1.98 9.92
N CYS A 217 -19.21 -3.18 9.75
CA CYS A 217 -18.43 -4.37 9.46
C CYS A 217 -18.24 -4.49 7.94
N GLU A 218 -16.99 -4.60 7.50
CA GLU A 218 -16.60 -4.82 6.12
C GLU A 218 -15.79 -6.11 6.05
N VAL A 219 -16.12 -7.00 5.14
CA VAL A 219 -15.47 -8.32 4.97
C VAL A 219 -15.35 -8.67 3.49
N ASP A 220 -14.45 -9.56 3.17
CA ASP A 220 -14.30 -10.16 1.84
C ASP A 220 -15.40 -11.17 1.51
N ASN A 221 -15.94 -11.87 2.51
CA ASN A 221 -16.98 -12.88 2.33
C ASN A 221 -18.22 -12.60 3.22
N ILE A 222 -19.20 -11.90 2.65
CA ILE A 222 -20.45 -11.55 3.35
C ILE A 222 -21.24 -12.79 3.78
N ASN A 223 -21.21 -13.88 2.99
CA ASN A 223 -21.95 -15.09 3.30
C ASN A 223 -21.51 -15.71 4.64
N GLU A 224 -20.25 -15.53 5.02
CA GLU A 224 -19.74 -15.98 6.31
C GLU A 224 -20.35 -15.21 7.48
N ILE A 225 -20.78 -13.97 7.28
CA ILE A 225 -21.42 -13.15 8.33
C ILE A 225 -22.90 -13.51 8.50
N ILE A 226 -23.63 -13.71 7.40
CA ILE A 226 -25.08 -13.96 7.44
C ILE A 226 -25.45 -15.41 7.73
N LYS A 227 -24.49 -16.34 7.64
CA LYS A 227 -24.67 -17.77 7.84
C LYS A 227 -25.00 -18.12 9.31
N GLU A 228 -25.99 -18.99 9.52
CA GLU A 228 -26.25 -19.63 10.83
C GLU A 228 -26.39 -18.66 12.02
N ASP A 229 -27.11 -17.55 11.84
CA ASP A 229 -27.28 -16.55 12.91
C ASP A 229 -25.97 -15.88 13.40
N ARG A 230 -24.85 -16.09 12.71
CA ARG A 230 -23.54 -15.52 13.07
C ARG A 230 -23.59 -14.00 13.18
N PHE A 231 -24.41 -13.35 12.34
CA PHE A 231 -24.66 -11.90 12.42
C PHE A 231 -25.19 -11.46 13.80
N LYS A 232 -25.99 -12.30 14.49
CA LYS A 232 -26.49 -11.99 15.85
C LYS A 232 -25.33 -11.99 16.86
N LEU A 233 -24.45 -12.98 16.78
CA LEU A 233 -23.27 -13.08 17.66
C LEU A 233 -22.33 -11.91 17.44
N ILE A 234 -22.02 -11.59 16.18
CA ILE A 234 -21.17 -10.45 15.81
C ILE A 234 -21.79 -9.14 16.28
N ASN A 235 -23.08 -8.88 15.99
CA ASN A 235 -23.77 -7.68 16.46
C ASN A 235 -23.71 -7.54 17.99
N ASN A 236 -23.94 -8.63 18.73
CA ASN A 236 -23.86 -8.60 20.18
C ASN A 236 -22.45 -8.29 20.68
N LYS A 237 -21.42 -8.88 20.05
CA LYS A 237 -20.03 -8.62 20.39
C LYS A 237 -19.63 -7.18 20.15
N LEU A 238 -19.98 -6.61 19.00
CA LEU A 238 -19.69 -5.21 18.68
C LEU A 238 -20.43 -4.26 19.64
N LYS A 239 -21.68 -4.58 19.99
CA LYS A 239 -22.42 -3.81 21.01
C LYS A 239 -21.78 -3.87 22.40
N GLN A 240 -21.27 -5.02 22.81
CA GLN A 240 -20.51 -5.16 24.06
C GLN A 240 -19.22 -4.30 24.07
N ARG A 241 -18.65 -4.02 22.89
CA ARG A 241 -17.51 -3.15 22.73
C ARG A 241 -17.88 -1.66 22.60
N GLY A 242 -19.17 -1.30 22.79
CA GLY A 242 -19.64 0.10 22.89
C GLY A 242 -20.31 0.67 21.65
N PHE A 243 -20.47 -0.09 20.58
CA PHE A 243 -21.29 0.33 19.45
C PHE A 243 -22.78 0.24 19.80
N LYS A 244 -23.55 1.30 19.51
CA LYS A 244 -25.01 1.27 19.70
C LYS A 244 -25.74 0.70 18.48
N LYS A 245 -25.21 0.94 17.29
CA LYS A 245 -25.70 0.42 16.02
C LYS A 245 -24.56 -0.24 15.27
N VAL A 246 -24.85 -1.32 14.57
CA VAL A 246 -23.91 -2.07 13.74
C VAL A 246 -24.54 -2.29 12.38
N ALA A 247 -23.81 -2.04 11.32
CA ALA A 247 -24.19 -2.36 9.95
C ALA A 247 -23.16 -3.30 9.31
N LEU A 248 -23.57 -4.02 8.30
CA LEU A 248 -22.73 -4.78 7.39
C LEU A 248 -22.66 -4.01 6.07
N ASN A 249 -21.46 -3.79 5.56
CA ASN A 249 -21.28 -3.32 4.19
C ASN A 249 -21.64 -4.46 3.24
N LEU A 250 -22.56 -4.22 2.32
CA LEU A 250 -23.01 -5.22 1.36
C LEU A 250 -22.07 -5.37 0.16
N SER A 251 -21.08 -4.48 0.04
CA SER A 251 -20.00 -4.65 -0.95
C SER A 251 -18.85 -5.39 -0.29
N PRO A 252 -18.49 -6.60 -0.75
CA PRO A 252 -17.31 -7.30 -0.26
C PRO A 252 -16.05 -6.45 -0.44
N ILE A 253 -15.08 -6.62 0.46
CA ILE A 253 -13.75 -6.04 0.25
C ILE A 253 -13.09 -6.85 -0.86
N ASP A 254 -12.65 -6.14 -1.90
CA ASP A 254 -11.77 -6.66 -2.93
C ASP A 254 -10.40 -5.99 -2.75
N ASP A 255 -9.35 -6.76 -2.59
CA ASP A 255 -7.98 -6.26 -2.49
C ASP A 255 -7.29 -6.18 -3.86
N ASP A 256 -7.93 -6.68 -4.92
CA ASP A 256 -7.39 -6.66 -6.26
C ASP A 256 -7.61 -5.28 -6.91
N GLU A 257 -6.62 -4.41 -6.78
CA GLU A 257 -6.60 -3.12 -7.47
C GLU A 257 -6.17 -3.33 -8.93
N TYR A 258 -7.15 -3.28 -9.84
CA TYR A 258 -6.90 -3.36 -11.27
C TYR A 258 -6.65 -1.97 -11.85
N ILE A 259 -5.57 -1.85 -12.63
CA ILE A 259 -5.38 -0.67 -13.48
C ILE A 259 -6.12 -0.92 -14.78
N VAL A 260 -7.24 -0.26 -14.95
CA VAL A 260 -8.06 -0.34 -16.17
C VAL A 260 -8.15 1.05 -16.78
N ILE A 261 -7.56 1.25 -17.96
CA ILE A 261 -7.69 2.49 -18.72
C ILE A 261 -8.93 2.43 -19.62
N GLU A 262 -9.61 3.55 -19.78
CA GLU A 262 -10.64 3.67 -20.83
C GLU A 262 -9.92 3.81 -22.18
N TYR A 263 -9.98 2.78 -23.03
CA TYR A 263 -9.32 2.77 -24.34
C TYR A 263 -10.31 2.71 -25.47
N ASP A 264 -10.25 3.68 -26.39
CA ASP A 264 -11.05 3.75 -27.60
C ASP A 264 -10.34 4.55 -28.70
N ASN A 265 -10.48 4.13 -29.97
CA ASN A 265 -9.97 4.86 -31.15
C ASN A 265 -8.50 5.31 -31.01
N GLU A 266 -7.57 4.38 -30.75
CA GLU A 266 -6.14 4.65 -30.56
C GLU A 266 -5.81 5.64 -29.43
N SER A 267 -6.75 5.87 -28.51
CA SER A 267 -6.60 6.79 -27.40
C SER A 267 -6.97 6.13 -26.07
N PHE A 268 -6.35 6.59 -24.98
CA PHE A 268 -6.80 6.21 -23.66
C PHE A 268 -7.12 7.42 -22.79
N LYS A 269 -7.91 7.15 -21.77
CA LYS A 269 -8.27 8.09 -20.72
C LYS A 269 -8.15 7.41 -19.36
N TYR A 270 -7.61 8.15 -18.39
CA TYR A 270 -7.59 7.74 -16.99
C TYR A 270 -7.76 8.93 -16.07
N LYS A 271 -8.55 8.80 -15.01
CA LYS A 271 -8.75 9.84 -14.00
C LYS A 271 -8.19 9.38 -12.66
N LEU A 272 -7.11 9.99 -12.22
CA LEU A 272 -6.55 9.75 -10.89
C LEU A 272 -7.46 10.33 -9.80
N PRO A 273 -7.53 9.70 -8.61
CA PRO A 273 -8.35 10.18 -7.49
C PRO A 273 -7.73 11.35 -6.72
N PHE A 274 -6.68 11.97 -7.27
CA PHE A 274 -5.95 13.09 -6.66
C PHE A 274 -5.47 14.07 -7.72
N THR A 275 -5.14 15.29 -7.30
CA THR A 275 -4.59 16.32 -8.18
C THR A 275 -3.07 16.19 -8.33
N ILE A 276 -2.56 16.61 -9.47
CA ILE A 276 -1.14 16.55 -9.85
C ILE A 276 -0.46 17.90 -9.57
N ASN A 277 0.68 17.86 -8.92
CA ASN A 277 1.56 19.00 -8.82
C ASN A 277 2.35 19.13 -10.13
N ILE A 278 1.86 19.99 -11.02
CA ILE A 278 2.41 20.16 -12.36
C ILE A 278 3.90 20.55 -12.31
N GLU A 279 4.27 21.51 -11.48
CA GLU A 279 5.65 21.99 -11.38
C GLU A 279 6.65 20.90 -10.90
N ASN A 280 6.25 20.11 -9.93
CA ASN A 280 7.11 19.00 -9.47
C ASN A 280 7.11 17.82 -10.45
N THR A 281 6.03 17.63 -11.20
CA THR A 281 5.93 16.61 -12.24
C THR A 281 6.79 16.98 -13.46
N LYS A 282 6.80 18.22 -13.90
CA LYS A 282 7.68 18.72 -14.98
C LYS A 282 9.14 18.36 -14.75
N LYS A 283 9.65 18.51 -13.53
CA LYS A 283 11.03 18.14 -13.16
C LYS A 283 11.38 16.67 -13.42
N GLN A 284 10.37 15.81 -13.49
CA GLN A 284 10.58 14.38 -13.78
C GLN A 284 10.68 14.09 -15.28
N PHE A 285 10.39 15.09 -16.14
CA PHE A 285 10.47 15.02 -17.60
C PHE A 285 11.65 15.84 -18.16
N GLU A 286 12.60 16.30 -17.34
CA GLU A 286 13.71 17.17 -17.77
C GLU A 286 14.51 16.65 -18.97
N ASN A 287 14.57 15.31 -19.15
CA ASN A 287 15.27 14.66 -20.28
C ASN A 287 14.33 14.29 -21.44
N GLU A 288 13.07 14.71 -21.40
CA GLU A 288 12.07 14.38 -22.41
C GLU A 288 11.51 15.65 -23.05
N LYS A 289 11.09 15.52 -24.30
CA LYS A 289 10.42 16.63 -24.99
C LYS A 289 8.97 16.74 -24.46
N PHE A 290 8.64 17.87 -23.86
CA PHE A 290 7.27 18.21 -23.50
C PHE A 290 7.00 19.68 -23.74
N ILE A 291 5.71 20.03 -23.91
CA ILE A 291 5.25 21.41 -24.02
C ILE A 291 4.81 21.87 -22.64
N ASP A 292 5.42 22.92 -22.15
CA ASP A 292 5.11 23.52 -20.85
C ASP A 292 3.89 24.44 -20.97
N ILE A 293 2.78 24.01 -20.37
CA ILE A 293 1.56 24.81 -20.25
C ILE A 293 1.21 24.91 -18.77
N LYS A 294 0.64 26.01 -18.33
CA LYS A 294 0.48 26.37 -16.92
C LYS A 294 -0.18 25.28 -16.07
N ASP A 295 -1.20 24.60 -16.59
CA ASP A 295 -2.09 23.68 -15.87
C ASP A 295 -2.02 22.22 -16.39
N ARG A 296 -1.06 21.95 -17.30
CA ARG A 296 -0.88 20.63 -17.89
C ARG A 296 0.53 20.42 -18.45
N ILE A 297 0.83 19.18 -18.76
CA ILE A 297 2.06 18.75 -19.44
C ILE A 297 1.63 17.99 -20.70
N ASP A 298 2.06 18.43 -21.86
CA ASP A 298 1.85 17.72 -23.11
C ASP A 298 3.18 17.07 -23.55
N THR A 299 3.24 15.74 -23.50
CA THR A 299 4.33 14.94 -24.11
C THR A 299 3.97 14.61 -25.56
N GLU A 300 4.83 13.86 -26.26
CA GLU A 300 4.56 13.44 -27.64
C GLU A 300 3.22 12.70 -27.80
N LYS A 301 2.87 11.81 -26.85
CA LYS A 301 1.68 10.98 -26.93
C LYS A 301 0.66 11.23 -25.81
N THR A 302 1.03 11.93 -24.73
CA THR A 302 0.18 11.98 -23.53
C THR A 302 0.08 13.39 -22.99
N THR A 303 -1.13 13.78 -22.61
CA THR A 303 -1.46 15.02 -21.90
C THR A 303 -1.82 14.68 -20.46
N ILE A 304 -1.18 15.36 -19.50
CA ILE A 304 -1.38 15.21 -18.05
C ILE A 304 -1.93 16.53 -17.52
N PHE A 305 -3.12 16.50 -16.94
CA PHE A 305 -3.77 17.68 -16.37
C PHE A 305 -3.61 17.76 -14.85
N GLU A 306 -3.63 18.98 -14.32
CA GLU A 306 -3.51 19.25 -12.88
C GLU A 306 -4.60 18.53 -12.06
N ASP A 307 -5.81 18.39 -12.59
CA ASP A 307 -6.94 17.73 -11.94
C ASP A 307 -6.81 16.19 -11.89
N GLY A 308 -5.70 15.63 -12.37
CA GLY A 308 -5.44 14.19 -12.40
C GLY A 308 -5.99 13.46 -13.63
N LEU A 309 -6.54 14.17 -14.61
CA LEU A 309 -6.93 13.57 -15.88
C LEU A 309 -5.68 13.32 -16.73
N ILE A 310 -5.57 12.11 -17.31
CA ILE A 310 -4.50 11.72 -18.23
C ILE A 310 -5.13 11.23 -19.52
N ILE A 311 -4.69 11.76 -20.64
CA ILE A 311 -5.16 11.39 -21.97
C ILE A 311 -3.97 11.03 -22.84
N GLY A 312 -3.98 9.83 -23.41
CA GLY A 312 -2.98 9.41 -24.39
C GLY A 312 -3.58 9.18 -25.78
N ARG A 313 -2.77 9.32 -26.83
CA ARG A 313 -3.21 9.20 -28.23
C ARG A 313 -2.14 8.53 -29.10
N GLY A 314 -2.58 7.87 -30.19
CA GLY A 314 -1.69 7.24 -31.18
C GLY A 314 -1.15 5.89 -30.74
N PHE A 315 -1.94 5.10 -30.04
CA PHE A 315 -1.59 3.75 -29.58
C PHE A 315 -2.22 2.67 -30.46
N LYS A 316 -1.44 1.66 -30.79
CA LYS A 316 -1.86 0.59 -31.69
C LYS A 316 -2.95 -0.33 -31.09
N ASN A 317 -2.91 -0.53 -29.79
CA ASN A 317 -3.82 -1.40 -29.04
C ASN A 317 -3.84 -1.01 -27.55
N TYR A 318 -4.67 -1.70 -26.77
CA TYR A 318 -4.82 -1.50 -25.33
C TYR A 318 -3.51 -1.71 -24.57
N GLU A 319 -2.73 -2.74 -24.90
CA GLU A 319 -1.49 -3.09 -24.24
C GLU A 319 -0.41 -2.01 -24.43
N ASP A 320 -0.30 -1.44 -25.66
CA ASP A 320 0.60 -0.33 -25.95
C ASP A 320 0.21 0.93 -25.16
N ALA A 321 -1.08 1.23 -25.09
CA ALA A 321 -1.62 2.33 -24.30
C ALA A 321 -1.38 2.15 -22.80
N LEU A 322 -1.66 0.96 -22.26
CA LEU A 322 -1.44 0.63 -20.86
C LEU A 322 0.05 0.69 -20.48
N PHE A 323 0.92 0.18 -21.37
CA PHE A 323 2.36 0.26 -21.15
C PHE A 323 2.84 1.72 -21.06
N ASN A 324 2.42 2.58 -21.97
CA ASN A 324 2.73 4.00 -21.93
C ASN A 324 2.20 4.68 -20.64
N PHE A 325 0.98 4.33 -20.23
CA PHE A 325 0.42 4.83 -18.98
C PHE A 325 1.30 4.45 -17.78
N MET A 326 1.74 3.20 -17.69
CA MET A 326 2.65 2.72 -16.64
C MET A 326 4.03 3.41 -16.67
N GLU A 327 4.52 3.84 -17.83
CA GLU A 327 5.77 4.63 -17.98
C GLU A 327 5.66 6.04 -17.38
N ILE A 328 4.47 6.61 -17.43
CA ILE A 328 4.19 7.98 -16.98
C ILE A 328 3.94 8.02 -15.48
N LEU A 329 3.25 7.03 -14.92
CA LEU A 329 2.85 7.00 -13.52
C LEU A 329 3.99 7.32 -12.53
N PRO A 330 5.20 6.74 -12.64
CA PRO A 330 6.30 7.01 -11.71
C PRO A 330 6.80 8.46 -11.72
N LYS A 331 6.53 9.19 -12.80
CA LYS A 331 6.93 10.60 -12.98
C LYS A 331 5.95 11.58 -12.34
N LEU A 332 4.73 11.14 -12.07
CA LEU A 332 3.71 12.01 -11.49
C LEU A 332 4.03 12.37 -10.04
N ARG A 333 3.81 13.61 -9.70
CA ARG A 333 3.89 14.13 -8.33
C ARG A 333 2.54 14.70 -7.95
N ARG A 334 1.91 14.07 -6.97
CA ARG A 334 0.59 14.47 -6.48
C ARG A 334 0.67 15.65 -5.52
N ASN A 335 -0.42 16.41 -5.39
CA ASN A 335 -0.59 17.32 -4.27
C ASN A 335 -0.99 16.53 -3.01
N ILE A 336 -0.56 17.01 -1.84
CA ILE A 336 -1.10 16.54 -0.55
C ILE A 336 -2.33 17.40 -0.30
N SER A 337 -3.51 16.78 -0.27
CA SER A 337 -4.75 17.49 0.09
C SER A 337 -4.62 18.08 1.51
N ASP A 338 -4.97 19.34 1.67
CA ASP A 338 -5.04 20.01 2.97
C ASP A 338 -6.14 19.45 3.87
#